data_e049625d80838a4f34052b299cd1ccc1
#
_entry.id   e049625d80838a4f34052b299cd1ccc1
#
_cell.length_a   1.000
_cell.length_b   1.000
_cell.length_c   1.000
_cell.angle_alpha   90.00
_cell.angle_beta   90.00
_cell.angle_gamma   90.00
#
_symmetry.space_group_name_H-M   'P 1'
#
loop_
_entity.id
_entity.type
_entity.pdbx_description
1 polymer ?
#
loop_
_entity_poly.entity_id
_entity_poly.type
_entity_poly.pdbx_seq_one_letter_code
_entity_poly.pdbx_strand_id
1 'polypeptide(L)'
;MRYVVDELVVAGALGSAWADWDDGTAAYAAGDYRTAYRKWFPLADRGDAKAQYNLGVIHANGKGVPRNYEAAAKWYRKAAELGHAGAQFGLGSCYFLGRGVPENYVRACFWLILAKSGGHKKALANIEIVEKRMTQAQIDKAQELATEWREKHNN
;
A
#
# COMPACT_ATOMS: atom_id res chain seq x y z
N MET A 1 35.15 6.08 -20.52
CA MET A 1 34.13 7.08 -20.87
C MET A 1 32.69 6.59 -20.77
N ARG A 2 32.39 5.38 -21.22
CA ARG A 2 31.00 4.82 -21.08
C ARG A 2 30.52 4.72 -19.63
N TYR A 3 31.36 4.34 -18.68
CA TYR A 3 31.03 4.14 -17.28
C TYR A 3 30.68 5.44 -16.53
N VAL A 4 31.32 6.55 -16.87
CA VAL A 4 31.08 7.86 -16.23
C VAL A 4 29.76 8.47 -16.66
N VAL A 5 29.30 8.20 -17.88
CA VAL A 5 28.01 8.69 -18.39
C VAL A 5 26.86 7.91 -17.76
N ASP A 6 27.01 6.58 -17.58
CA ASP A 6 26.02 5.73 -16.95
C ASP A 6 25.88 6.03 -15.45
N GLU A 7 26.98 6.29 -14.74
CA GLU A 7 26.93 6.71 -13.33
C GLU A 7 26.30 8.09 -13.14
N LEU A 8 26.56 9.05 -14.04
CA LEU A 8 25.96 10.37 -13.98
C LEU A 8 24.44 10.34 -14.27
N VAL A 9 24.00 9.49 -15.19
CA VAL A 9 22.58 9.30 -15.49
C VAL A 9 21.86 8.63 -14.32
N VAL A 10 22.47 7.61 -13.71
CA VAL A 10 21.93 6.94 -12.53
C VAL A 10 21.88 7.87 -11.32
N ALA A 11 22.95 8.63 -11.08
CA ALA A 11 22.98 9.61 -9.99
C ALA A 11 21.96 10.74 -10.20
N GLY A 12 21.77 11.20 -11.42
CA GLY A 12 20.77 12.20 -11.75
C GLY A 12 19.33 11.68 -11.57
N ALA A 13 19.08 10.45 -11.99
CA ALA A 13 17.77 9.82 -11.82
C ALA A 13 17.43 9.55 -10.33
N LEU A 14 18.41 9.10 -9.56
CA LEU A 14 18.26 8.91 -8.12
C LEU A 14 18.09 10.25 -7.39
N GLY A 15 18.86 11.27 -7.76
CA GLY A 15 18.76 12.61 -7.19
C GLY A 15 17.40 13.24 -7.42
N SER A 16 16.82 13.09 -8.63
CA SER A 16 15.48 13.58 -8.92
C SER A 16 14.39 12.82 -8.15
N ALA A 17 14.53 11.50 -8.00
CA ALA A 17 13.56 10.68 -7.25
C ALA A 17 13.52 11.05 -5.76
N TRP A 18 14.67 11.31 -5.14
CA TRP A 18 14.73 11.79 -3.75
C TRP A 18 14.10 13.18 -3.60
N ALA A 19 14.41 14.10 -4.51
CA ALA A 19 13.83 15.44 -4.51
C ALA A 19 12.31 15.39 -4.70
N ASP A 20 11.80 14.57 -5.62
CA ASP A 20 10.37 14.40 -5.84
C ASP A 20 9.66 13.78 -4.64
N TRP A 21 10.33 12.85 -3.93
CA TRP A 21 9.81 12.30 -2.69
C TRP A 21 9.67 13.36 -1.59
N ASP A 22 10.75 14.10 -1.34
CA ASP A 22 10.77 15.14 -0.30
C ASP A 22 9.80 16.28 -0.62
N ASP A 23 9.74 16.72 -1.87
CA ASP A 23 8.79 17.74 -2.34
C ASP A 23 7.34 17.28 -2.18
N GLY A 24 7.05 16.02 -2.51
CA GLY A 24 5.72 15.44 -2.31
C GLY A 24 5.32 15.39 -0.83
N THR A 25 6.26 15.01 0.03
CA THR A 25 6.05 14.94 1.47
C THR A 25 5.82 16.33 2.08
N ALA A 26 6.62 17.32 1.68
CA ALA A 26 6.45 18.71 2.12
C ALA A 26 5.11 19.29 1.64
N ALA A 27 4.73 19.03 0.39
CA ALA A 27 3.45 19.47 -0.15
C ALA A 27 2.27 18.83 0.61
N TYR A 28 2.33 17.54 0.91
CA TYR A 28 1.31 16.86 1.69
C TYR A 28 1.17 17.44 3.09
N ALA A 29 2.28 17.71 3.78
CA ALA A 29 2.30 18.31 5.11
C ALA A 29 1.72 19.73 5.10
N ALA A 30 1.90 20.48 4.00
CA ALA A 30 1.35 21.81 3.81
C ALA A 30 -0.14 21.81 3.37
N GLY A 31 -0.74 20.65 3.15
CA GLY A 31 -2.11 20.50 2.65
C GLY A 31 -2.26 20.67 1.14
N ASP A 32 -1.17 20.84 0.41
CA ASP A 32 -1.16 20.86 -1.05
C ASP A 32 -1.13 19.42 -1.61
N TYR A 33 -2.26 18.74 -1.47
CA TYR A 33 -2.40 17.33 -1.87
C TYR A 33 -2.29 17.11 -3.38
N ARG A 34 -2.65 18.12 -4.19
CA ARG A 34 -2.52 18.04 -5.65
C ARG A 34 -1.05 17.99 -6.06
N THR A 35 -0.21 18.82 -5.48
CA THR A 35 1.23 18.80 -5.71
C THR A 35 1.85 17.51 -5.18
N ALA A 36 1.47 17.05 -3.98
CA ALA A 36 1.92 15.77 -3.44
C ALA A 36 1.59 14.60 -4.39
N TYR A 37 0.36 14.52 -4.88
CA TYR A 37 -0.06 13.52 -5.86
C TYR A 37 0.82 13.56 -7.11
N ARG A 38 1.01 14.73 -7.68
CA ARG A 38 1.78 14.92 -8.92
C ARG A 38 3.25 14.53 -8.76
N LYS A 39 3.83 14.74 -7.57
CA LYS A 39 5.20 14.35 -7.25
C LYS A 39 5.35 12.84 -6.99
N TRP A 40 4.38 12.23 -6.29
CA TRP A 40 4.45 10.81 -5.96
C TRP A 40 4.00 9.89 -7.10
N PHE A 41 3.16 10.36 -8.03
CA PHE A 41 2.64 9.53 -9.11
C PHE A 41 3.75 8.88 -9.96
N PRO A 42 4.78 9.61 -10.46
CA PRO A 42 5.86 8.99 -11.23
C PRO A 42 6.65 7.94 -10.43
N LEU A 43 6.82 8.17 -9.12
CA LEU A 43 7.50 7.21 -8.23
C LEU A 43 6.67 5.95 -8.06
N ALA A 44 5.38 6.09 -7.84
CA ALA A 44 4.44 4.98 -7.71
C ALA A 44 4.35 4.16 -9.00
N ASP A 45 4.33 4.82 -10.14
CA ASP A 45 4.29 4.19 -11.46
C ASP A 45 5.53 3.35 -11.73
N ARG A 46 6.67 3.76 -11.20
CA ARG A 46 7.95 3.02 -11.27
C ARG A 46 8.08 1.91 -10.23
N GLY A 47 7.10 1.73 -9.35
CA GLY A 47 7.08 0.64 -8.38
C GLY A 47 7.48 1.00 -6.95
N ASP A 48 7.56 2.28 -6.60
CA ASP A 48 7.82 2.69 -5.21
C ASP A 48 6.59 2.41 -4.33
N ALA A 49 6.74 1.47 -3.39
CA ALA A 49 5.65 1.01 -2.54
C ALA A 49 5.09 2.10 -1.61
N LYS A 50 5.95 3.00 -1.10
CA LYS A 50 5.52 4.12 -0.25
C LYS A 50 4.70 5.13 -1.04
N ALA A 51 5.13 5.47 -2.24
CA ALA A 51 4.40 6.35 -3.13
C ALA A 51 3.04 5.75 -3.52
N GLN A 52 3.01 4.47 -3.87
CA GLN A 52 1.76 3.74 -4.14
C GLN A 52 0.81 3.78 -2.95
N TYR A 53 1.30 3.50 -1.75
CA TYR A 53 0.51 3.60 -0.53
C TYR A 53 -0.06 5.01 -0.33
N ASN A 54 0.76 6.04 -0.48
CA ASN A 54 0.34 7.43 -0.32
C ASN A 54 -0.72 7.85 -1.36
N LEU A 55 -0.61 7.39 -2.61
CA LEU A 55 -1.67 7.60 -3.61
C LEU A 55 -2.97 6.89 -3.21
N GLY A 56 -2.87 5.68 -2.65
CA GLY A 56 -4.02 4.98 -2.09
C GLY A 56 -4.72 5.79 -0.99
N VAL A 57 -3.96 6.35 -0.06
CA VAL A 57 -4.48 7.22 1.02
C VAL A 57 -5.15 8.48 0.45
N ILE A 58 -4.54 9.12 -0.54
CA ILE A 58 -5.10 10.30 -1.20
C ILE A 58 -6.47 10.00 -1.82
N HIS A 59 -6.58 8.89 -2.56
CA HIS A 59 -7.85 8.48 -3.17
C HIS A 59 -8.90 8.04 -2.14
N ALA A 60 -8.49 7.31 -1.09
CA ALA A 60 -9.40 6.86 -0.05
C ALA A 60 -10.00 8.02 0.75
N ASN A 61 -9.26 9.10 0.93
CA ASN A 61 -9.67 10.26 1.70
C ASN A 61 -10.20 11.42 0.85
N GLY A 62 -10.07 11.34 -0.47
CA GLY A 62 -10.49 12.41 -1.37
C GLY A 62 -9.68 13.70 -1.17
N LYS A 63 -8.38 13.58 -0.93
CA LYS A 63 -7.48 14.72 -0.72
C LYS A 63 -6.85 15.18 -2.05
N GLY A 64 -7.25 16.36 -2.54
CA GLY A 64 -6.76 16.93 -3.81
C GLY A 64 -7.27 16.24 -5.07
N VAL A 65 -7.97 15.11 -4.93
CA VAL A 65 -8.68 14.38 -5.97
C VAL A 65 -10.04 13.94 -5.41
N PRO A 66 -11.06 13.69 -6.23
CA PRO A 66 -12.30 13.10 -5.75
C PRO A 66 -12.03 11.75 -5.06
N ARG A 67 -12.72 11.50 -3.93
CA ARG A 67 -12.62 10.21 -3.25
C ARG A 67 -13.01 9.07 -4.18
N ASN A 68 -12.13 8.09 -4.29
CA ASN A 68 -12.34 6.94 -5.15
C ASN A 68 -11.74 5.68 -4.49
N TYR A 69 -12.59 4.87 -3.88
CA TYR A 69 -12.14 3.65 -3.21
C TYR A 69 -11.62 2.58 -4.16
N GLU A 70 -12.12 2.53 -5.40
CA GLU A 70 -11.61 1.59 -6.40
C GLU A 70 -10.15 1.93 -6.77
N ALA A 71 -9.87 3.20 -7.02
CA ALA A 71 -8.50 3.67 -7.27
C ALA A 71 -7.61 3.44 -6.04
N ALA A 72 -8.11 3.72 -4.83
CA ALA A 72 -7.40 3.46 -3.59
C ALA A 72 -7.03 1.99 -3.44
N ALA A 73 -7.99 1.08 -3.64
CA ALA A 73 -7.76 -0.36 -3.55
C ALA A 73 -6.72 -0.85 -4.59
N LYS A 74 -6.72 -0.30 -5.79
CA LYS A 74 -5.71 -0.63 -6.82
C LYS A 74 -4.31 -0.23 -6.38
N TRP A 75 -4.12 0.98 -5.86
CA TRP A 75 -2.83 1.44 -5.35
C TRP A 75 -2.39 0.69 -4.11
N TYR A 76 -3.29 0.45 -3.16
CA TYR A 76 -2.99 -0.36 -1.98
C TYR A 76 -2.56 -1.78 -2.37
N ARG A 77 -3.21 -2.40 -3.36
CA ARG A 77 -2.83 -3.74 -3.82
C ARG A 77 -1.40 -3.78 -4.34
N LYS A 78 -1.02 -2.83 -5.19
CA LYS A 78 0.35 -2.75 -5.69
C LYS A 78 1.38 -2.67 -4.56
N ALA A 79 1.19 -1.79 -3.61
CA ALA A 79 2.09 -1.63 -2.48
C ALA A 79 2.03 -2.84 -1.51
N ALA A 80 0.85 -3.42 -1.30
CA ALA A 80 0.66 -4.58 -0.43
C ALA A 80 1.39 -5.82 -0.96
N GLU A 81 1.36 -6.05 -2.27
CA GLU A 81 2.10 -7.12 -2.94
C GLU A 81 3.62 -6.96 -2.81
N LEU A 82 4.10 -5.73 -2.66
CA LEU A 82 5.51 -5.41 -2.37
C LEU A 82 5.85 -5.51 -0.87
N GLY A 83 4.90 -5.88 -0.03
CA GLY A 83 5.13 -6.06 1.41
C GLY A 83 4.93 -4.81 2.27
N HIS A 84 4.35 -3.73 1.73
CA HIS A 84 4.10 -2.52 2.51
C HIS A 84 2.97 -2.74 3.52
N ALA A 85 3.30 -2.78 4.81
CA ALA A 85 2.35 -3.12 5.89
C ALA A 85 1.14 -2.16 5.97
N GLY A 86 1.35 -0.86 5.78
CA GLY A 86 0.26 0.12 5.74
C GLY A 86 -0.72 -0.13 4.60
N ALA A 87 -0.20 -0.50 3.42
CA ALA A 87 -1.03 -0.84 2.27
C ALA A 87 -1.77 -2.17 2.45
N GLN A 88 -1.14 -3.17 3.05
CA GLN A 88 -1.78 -4.43 3.42
C GLN A 88 -2.94 -4.19 4.39
N PHE A 89 -2.76 -3.32 5.39
CA PHE A 89 -3.81 -2.90 6.29
C PHE A 89 -4.95 -2.16 5.54
N GLY A 90 -4.61 -1.21 4.67
CA GLY A 90 -5.57 -0.48 3.86
C GLY A 90 -6.39 -1.40 2.94
N LEU A 91 -5.73 -2.34 2.27
CA LEU A 91 -6.39 -3.30 1.39
C LEU A 91 -7.27 -4.28 2.18
N GLY A 92 -6.80 -4.75 3.33
CA GLY A 92 -7.61 -5.57 4.25
C GLY A 92 -8.87 -4.85 4.69
N SER A 93 -8.77 -3.57 5.01
CA SER A 93 -9.92 -2.73 5.35
C SER A 93 -10.89 -2.54 4.17
N CYS A 94 -10.36 -2.38 2.95
CA CYS A 94 -11.20 -2.34 1.74
C CYS A 94 -12.02 -3.62 1.56
N TYR A 95 -11.41 -4.79 1.73
CA TYR A 95 -12.13 -6.07 1.64
C TYR A 95 -13.13 -6.27 2.77
N PHE A 96 -12.82 -5.82 3.98
CA PHE A 96 -13.75 -5.93 5.11
C PHE A 96 -14.99 -5.06 4.93
N LEU A 97 -14.82 -3.86 4.39
CA LEU A 97 -15.91 -2.88 4.23
C LEU A 97 -16.57 -2.93 2.84
N GLY A 98 -16.05 -3.72 1.90
CA GLY A 98 -16.53 -3.72 0.52
C GLY A 98 -16.28 -2.38 -0.19
N ARG A 99 -15.19 -1.68 0.12
CA ARG A 99 -14.84 -0.39 -0.47
C ARG A 99 -13.85 -0.55 -1.62
N GLY A 100 -14.32 -0.31 -2.85
CA GLY A 100 -13.52 -0.42 -4.06
C GLY A 100 -13.22 -1.85 -4.51
N VAL A 101 -13.61 -2.84 -3.71
CA VAL A 101 -13.57 -4.28 -3.99
C VAL A 101 -14.79 -4.93 -3.37
N PRO A 102 -15.28 -6.09 -3.89
CA PRO A 102 -16.33 -6.85 -3.23
C PRO A 102 -15.91 -7.28 -1.81
N GLU A 103 -16.84 -7.19 -0.85
CA GLU A 103 -16.61 -7.64 0.52
C GLU A 103 -16.13 -9.10 0.55
N ASN A 104 -15.04 -9.35 1.29
CA ASN A 104 -14.49 -10.69 1.43
C ASN A 104 -13.68 -10.79 2.72
N TYR A 105 -14.22 -11.46 3.73
CA TYR A 105 -13.60 -11.57 5.05
C TYR A 105 -12.31 -12.42 5.05
N VAL A 106 -12.24 -13.45 4.23
CA VAL A 106 -11.01 -14.26 4.11
C VAL A 106 -9.86 -13.41 3.56
N ARG A 107 -10.11 -12.66 2.50
CA ARG A 107 -9.10 -11.74 1.95
C ARG A 107 -8.77 -10.59 2.89
N ALA A 108 -9.77 -10.05 3.59
CA ALA A 108 -9.54 -9.03 4.61
C ALA A 108 -8.61 -9.55 5.71
N CYS A 109 -8.92 -10.71 6.28
CA CYS A 109 -8.11 -11.34 7.33
C CYS A 109 -6.71 -11.68 6.83
N PHE A 110 -6.58 -12.24 5.63
CA PHE A 110 -5.29 -12.53 4.98
C PHE A 110 -4.38 -11.30 4.94
N TRP A 111 -4.85 -10.18 4.38
CA TRP A 111 -4.05 -8.97 4.28
C TRP A 111 -3.74 -8.35 5.64
N LEU A 112 -4.68 -8.41 6.59
CA LEU A 112 -4.45 -7.93 7.96
C LEU A 112 -3.42 -8.77 8.71
N ILE A 113 -3.38 -10.10 8.51
CA ILE A 113 -2.34 -10.97 9.08
C ILE A 113 -0.96 -10.56 8.54
N LEU A 114 -0.85 -10.29 7.24
CA LEU A 114 0.41 -9.82 6.65
C LEU A 114 0.82 -8.45 7.21
N ALA A 115 -0.13 -7.53 7.34
CA ALA A 115 0.11 -6.21 7.93
C ALA A 115 0.62 -6.32 9.38
N LYS A 116 0.03 -7.22 10.18
CA LYS A 116 0.49 -7.52 11.53
C LYS A 116 1.92 -8.03 11.53
N SER A 117 2.23 -8.98 10.66
CA SER A 117 3.58 -9.53 10.51
C SER A 117 4.61 -8.45 10.11
N GLY A 118 4.18 -7.46 9.35
CA GLY A 118 4.97 -6.29 8.96
C GLY A 118 5.04 -5.18 10.03
N GLY A 119 4.48 -5.41 11.21
CA GLY A 119 4.56 -4.48 12.34
C GLY A 119 3.46 -3.42 12.41
N HIS A 120 2.38 -3.55 11.63
CA HIS A 120 1.27 -2.59 11.69
C HIS A 120 0.49 -2.71 13.00
N LYS A 121 0.54 -1.67 13.83
CA LYS A 121 0.04 -1.70 15.23
C LYS A 121 -1.46 -1.94 15.36
N LYS A 122 -2.27 -1.50 14.39
CA LYS A 122 -3.74 -1.63 14.43
C LYS A 122 -4.26 -2.95 13.83
N ALA A 123 -3.38 -3.73 13.19
CA ALA A 123 -3.81 -4.90 12.43
C ALA A 123 -4.43 -5.98 13.33
N LEU A 124 -3.87 -6.23 14.53
CA LEU A 124 -4.39 -7.24 15.45
C LEU A 124 -5.85 -6.95 15.85
N ALA A 125 -6.15 -5.72 16.24
CA ALA A 125 -7.51 -5.33 16.62
C ALA A 125 -8.50 -5.51 15.46
N ASN A 126 -8.09 -5.21 14.23
CA ASN A 126 -8.94 -5.41 13.06
C ASN A 126 -9.10 -6.89 12.70
N ILE A 127 -8.07 -7.71 12.88
CA ILE A 127 -8.18 -9.18 12.72
C ILE A 127 -9.27 -9.72 13.64
N GLU A 128 -9.25 -9.36 14.92
CA GLU A 128 -10.24 -9.81 15.90
C GLU A 128 -11.67 -9.40 15.50
N ILE A 129 -11.85 -8.21 14.96
CA ILE A 129 -13.15 -7.73 14.46
C ILE A 129 -13.64 -8.56 13.28
N VAL A 130 -12.75 -8.84 12.31
CA VAL A 130 -13.08 -9.60 11.10
C VAL A 130 -13.39 -11.05 11.45
N GLU A 131 -12.59 -11.68 12.31
CA GLU A 131 -12.74 -13.09 12.72
C GLU A 131 -14.09 -13.37 13.40
N LYS A 132 -14.66 -12.37 14.10
CA LYS A 132 -16.02 -12.51 14.67
C LYS A 132 -17.11 -12.74 13.62
N ARG A 133 -16.84 -12.45 12.36
CA ARG A 133 -17.77 -12.65 11.23
C ARG A 133 -17.38 -13.84 10.35
N MET A 134 -16.39 -14.63 10.78
CA MET A 134 -15.86 -15.75 10.02
C MET A 134 -16.12 -17.08 10.72
N THR A 135 -16.26 -18.13 9.92
CA THR A 135 -16.19 -19.50 10.43
C THR A 135 -14.75 -19.87 10.73
N GLN A 136 -14.53 -20.90 11.55
CA GLN A 136 -13.17 -21.41 11.82
C GLN A 136 -12.44 -21.84 10.53
N ALA A 137 -13.15 -22.48 9.61
CA ALA A 137 -12.59 -22.86 8.31
C ALA A 137 -12.11 -21.67 7.48
N GLN A 138 -12.84 -20.55 7.52
CA GLN A 138 -12.43 -19.31 6.85
C GLN A 138 -11.20 -18.68 7.51
N ILE A 139 -11.13 -18.68 8.84
CA ILE A 139 -9.95 -18.22 9.60
C ILE A 139 -8.73 -19.04 9.24
N ASP A 140 -8.86 -20.38 9.27
CA ASP A 140 -7.79 -21.30 8.90
C ASP A 140 -7.29 -21.06 7.47
N LYS A 141 -8.23 -20.81 6.54
CA LYS A 141 -7.88 -20.48 5.14
C LYS A 141 -7.10 -19.18 5.02
N ALA A 142 -7.50 -18.14 5.73
CA ALA A 142 -6.78 -16.86 5.72
C ALA A 142 -5.35 -17.02 6.27
N GLN A 143 -5.17 -17.80 7.34
CA GLN A 143 -3.87 -18.09 7.93
C GLN A 143 -2.97 -18.91 6.99
N GLU A 144 -3.54 -19.91 6.33
CA GLU A 144 -2.84 -20.72 5.31
C GLU A 144 -2.32 -19.83 4.17
N LEU A 145 -3.19 -19.01 3.59
CA LEU A 145 -2.83 -18.08 2.52
C LEU A 145 -1.72 -17.10 2.94
N ALA A 146 -1.78 -16.59 4.16
CA ALA A 146 -0.75 -15.68 4.69
C ALA A 146 0.60 -16.39 4.86
N THR A 147 0.60 -17.66 5.28
CA THR A 147 1.81 -18.47 5.41
C THR A 147 2.43 -18.73 4.03
N GLU A 148 1.62 -19.16 3.05
CA GLU A 148 2.08 -19.39 1.69
C GLU A 148 2.66 -18.13 1.05
N TRP A 149 2.02 -16.98 1.27
CA TRP A 149 2.51 -15.71 0.75
C TRP A 149 3.88 -15.34 1.33
N ARG A 150 4.06 -15.51 2.65
CA ARG A 150 5.35 -15.24 3.31
C ARG A 150 6.45 -16.17 2.80
N GLU A 151 6.17 -17.43 2.62
CA GLU A 151 7.13 -18.39 2.07
C GLU A 151 7.61 -18.00 0.67
N LYS A 152 6.72 -17.51 -0.17
CA LYS A 152 7.05 -17.04 -1.52
C LYS A 152 7.85 -15.73 -1.57
N HIS A 153 7.70 -14.89 -0.56
CA HIS A 153 8.29 -13.52 -0.57
C HIS A 153 9.52 -13.38 0.33
N ASN A 154 9.84 -14.39 1.16
CA ASN A 154 11.00 -14.39 2.04
C ASN A 154 12.19 -15.21 1.48
N ASN A 155 12.10 -15.67 0.25
CA ASN A 155 13.18 -16.41 -0.43
C ASN A 155 13.98 -15.51 -1.34
#